data_b64f0091bdf0cd0978375bcde1938854
#
_entry.id   b64f0091bdf0cd0978375bcde1938854
#
_cell.length_a   1.000
_cell.length_b   1.000
_cell.length_c   1.000
_cell.angle_alpha   90.00
_cell.angle_beta   90.00
_cell.angle_gamma   90.00
#
_symmetry.space_group_name_H-M   'P 1'
#
loop_
_entity.id
_entity.type
_entity.pdbx_description
1 polymer ?
#
loop_
_entity_poly.entity_id
_entity_poly.type
_entity_poly.pdbx_seq_one_letter_code
_entity_poly.pdbx_strand_id
1 'polypeptide(L)'
;MIKAVIFDMYETLITLFDSPLYFGTQMASDAGIAEERFQETWRAEEKNRTTGKITLEELLEKILRENNCFSEEKMNYILKKRIWCKEEAFEHLHIEIIPMLRALKKEGIMIGLISNCFSEESMVIKKSILYPFFDAVCLSFDEGIQKPDPAIF
;
A
#
# COMPACT_ATOMS: atom_id res chain seq x y z
N MET A 1 -5.21 -7.94 31.65
CA MET A 1 -5.99 -6.90 30.93
C MET A 1 -5.21 -6.48 29.69
N ILE A 2 -5.81 -6.51 28.51
CA ILE A 2 -5.20 -6.08 27.25
C ILE A 2 -5.04 -4.55 27.31
N LYS A 3 -3.85 -4.05 26.98
CA LYS A 3 -3.53 -2.61 27.02
C LYS A 3 -3.35 -2.03 25.62
N ALA A 4 -3.04 -2.86 24.63
CA ALA A 4 -2.84 -2.44 23.25
C ALA A 4 -3.24 -3.54 22.29
N VAL A 5 -3.67 -3.15 21.09
CA VAL A 5 -3.93 -4.02 19.95
C VAL A 5 -3.16 -3.48 18.77
N ILE A 6 -2.44 -4.35 18.06
CA ILE A 6 -1.69 -4.00 16.85
C ILE A 6 -2.37 -4.65 15.67
N PHE A 7 -2.72 -3.85 14.66
CA PHE A 7 -3.34 -4.30 13.41
C PHE A 7 -2.33 -4.30 12.27
N ASP A 8 -2.59 -5.13 11.27
CA ASP A 8 -2.16 -4.93 9.90
C ASP A 8 -3.21 -4.07 9.16
N MET A 9 -2.86 -3.51 8.01
CA MET A 9 -3.79 -2.71 7.22
C MET A 9 -4.48 -3.54 6.14
N TYR A 10 -3.71 -4.01 5.17
CA TYR A 10 -4.24 -4.67 3.98
C TYR A 10 -4.73 -6.08 4.28
N GLU A 11 -5.92 -6.41 3.77
CA GLU A 11 -6.66 -7.66 4.01
C GLU A 11 -6.89 -7.95 5.51
N THR A 12 -6.89 -6.87 6.33
CA THR A 12 -7.16 -6.91 7.77
C THR A 12 -8.16 -5.82 8.15
N LEU A 13 -7.79 -4.53 8.05
CA LEU A 13 -8.69 -3.40 8.27
C LEU A 13 -9.38 -2.93 6.99
N ILE A 14 -8.72 -3.11 5.86
CA ILE A 14 -9.26 -2.86 4.53
C ILE A 14 -9.03 -4.07 3.63
N THR A 15 -9.84 -4.21 2.59
CA THR A 15 -9.58 -5.14 1.49
C THR A 15 -9.47 -4.39 0.17
N LEU A 16 -8.53 -4.81 -0.68
CA LEU A 16 -8.40 -4.27 -2.03
C LEU A 16 -9.43 -4.87 -3.01
N PHE A 17 -10.08 -5.98 -2.61
CA PHE A 17 -10.99 -6.74 -3.47
C PHE A 17 -12.38 -6.14 -3.58
N ASP A 18 -12.76 -5.22 -2.68
CA ASP A 18 -14.01 -4.48 -2.71
C ASP A 18 -13.89 -3.12 -3.45
N SER A 19 -12.75 -2.89 -4.11
CA SER A 19 -12.45 -1.69 -4.87
C SER A 19 -11.94 -2.05 -6.27
N PRO A 20 -11.82 -1.08 -7.21
CA PRO A 20 -11.25 -1.35 -8.52
C PRO A 20 -9.84 -1.95 -8.42
N LEU A 21 -9.65 -3.14 -9.00
CA LEU A 21 -8.36 -3.81 -8.99
C LEU A 21 -7.41 -3.17 -10.00
N TYR A 22 -6.24 -2.78 -9.53
CA TYR A 22 -5.19 -2.21 -10.38
C TYR A 22 -3.81 -2.70 -9.93
N PHE A 23 -3.48 -3.90 -10.35
CA PHE A 23 -2.23 -4.59 -10.06
C PHE A 23 -1.30 -4.64 -11.26
N GLY A 24 -0.22 -5.42 -11.18
CA GLY A 24 0.77 -5.55 -12.24
C GLY A 24 0.18 -5.90 -13.61
N THR A 25 -0.84 -6.76 -13.66
CA THR A 25 -1.53 -7.15 -14.90
C THR A 25 -2.20 -5.96 -15.59
N GLN A 26 -2.97 -5.15 -14.84
CA GLN A 26 -3.66 -3.98 -15.38
C GLN A 26 -2.67 -2.88 -15.76
N MET A 27 -1.63 -2.67 -14.94
CA MET A 27 -0.56 -1.71 -15.24
C MET A 27 0.22 -2.11 -16.51
N ALA A 28 0.53 -3.39 -16.69
CA ALA A 28 1.16 -3.90 -17.91
C ALA A 28 0.32 -3.61 -19.14
N SER A 29 -0.99 -3.85 -19.06
CA SER A 29 -1.94 -3.55 -20.14
C SER A 29 -1.97 -2.06 -20.49
N ASP A 30 -2.08 -1.19 -19.48
CA ASP A 30 -2.10 0.27 -19.69
C ASP A 30 -0.75 0.79 -20.19
N ALA A 31 0.35 0.15 -19.82
CA ALA A 31 1.69 0.45 -20.31
C ALA A 31 1.92 -0.01 -21.77
N GLY A 32 1.11 -0.98 -22.25
CA GLY A 32 1.33 -1.63 -23.56
C GLY A 32 2.54 -2.57 -23.54
N ILE A 33 2.83 -3.20 -22.39
CA ILE A 33 3.95 -4.12 -22.18
C ILE A 33 3.36 -5.53 -21.99
N ALA A 34 4.04 -6.54 -22.55
CA ALA A 34 3.70 -7.93 -22.27
C ALA A 34 3.75 -8.21 -20.78
N GLU A 35 2.72 -8.85 -20.22
CA GLU A 35 2.57 -9.03 -18.78
C GLU A 35 3.80 -9.69 -18.15
N GLU A 36 4.36 -10.71 -18.77
CA GLU A 36 5.54 -11.42 -18.25
C GLU A 36 6.74 -10.48 -18.07
N ARG A 37 6.98 -9.58 -19.03
CA ARG A 37 8.08 -8.60 -18.96
C ARG A 37 7.86 -7.55 -17.87
N PHE A 38 6.62 -7.08 -17.74
CA PHE A 38 6.27 -6.14 -16.68
C PHE A 38 6.45 -6.80 -15.31
N GLN A 39 5.92 -8.01 -15.15
CA GLN A 39 5.95 -8.75 -13.88
C GLN A 39 7.36 -9.18 -13.48
N GLU A 40 8.26 -9.41 -14.42
CA GLU A 40 9.66 -9.75 -14.12
C GLU A 40 10.32 -8.66 -13.28
N THR A 41 10.37 -7.42 -13.77
CA THR A 41 10.95 -6.28 -13.03
C THR A 41 10.11 -5.92 -11.82
N TRP A 42 8.77 -5.97 -11.93
CA TRP A 42 7.86 -5.69 -10.84
C TRP A 42 8.08 -6.57 -9.61
N ARG A 43 8.27 -7.87 -9.80
CA ARG A 43 8.52 -8.84 -8.73
C ARG A 43 9.97 -8.78 -8.23
N ALA A 44 10.93 -8.59 -9.11
CA ALA A 44 12.34 -8.48 -8.73
C ALA A 44 12.57 -7.32 -7.74
N GLU A 45 11.81 -6.23 -7.87
CA GLU A 45 11.91 -5.05 -7.02
C GLU A 45 10.96 -5.07 -5.81
N GLU A 46 10.24 -6.16 -5.55
CA GLU A 46 9.25 -6.23 -4.46
C GLU A 46 9.83 -5.87 -3.10
N LYS A 47 10.98 -6.45 -2.74
CA LYS A 47 11.66 -6.16 -1.48
C LYS A 47 12.12 -4.70 -1.40
N ASN A 48 12.66 -4.16 -2.49
CA ASN A 48 13.11 -2.76 -2.54
C ASN A 48 11.93 -1.78 -2.41
N ARG A 49 10.80 -2.11 -3.03
CA ARG A 49 9.55 -1.34 -2.91
C ARG A 49 9.01 -1.36 -1.47
N THR A 50 9.01 -2.53 -0.83
CA THR A 50 8.46 -2.70 0.53
C THR A 50 9.36 -2.05 1.58
N THR A 51 10.67 -1.95 1.34
CA THR A 51 11.64 -1.39 2.29
C THR A 51 12.12 0.01 1.93
N GLY A 52 11.36 0.76 1.13
CA GLY A 52 11.61 2.18 0.86
C GLY A 52 12.82 2.50 -0.01
N LYS A 53 13.39 1.50 -0.70
CA LYS A 53 14.57 1.71 -1.58
C LYS A 53 14.21 2.18 -2.98
N ILE A 54 12.98 1.96 -3.40
CA ILE A 54 12.44 2.41 -4.69
C ILE A 54 10.97 2.78 -4.53
N THR A 55 10.58 3.92 -5.08
CA THR A 55 9.18 4.36 -5.14
C THR A 55 8.46 3.73 -6.33
N LEU A 56 7.13 3.84 -6.33
CA LEU A 56 6.31 3.42 -7.49
C LEU A 56 6.69 4.18 -8.75
N GLU A 57 6.94 5.49 -8.64
CA GLU A 57 7.32 6.35 -9.76
C GLU A 57 8.64 5.90 -10.38
N GLU A 58 9.68 5.74 -9.57
CA GLU A 58 11.00 5.27 -10.01
C GLU A 58 10.93 3.87 -10.66
N LEU A 59 10.13 2.97 -10.09
CA LEU A 59 9.96 1.64 -10.65
C LEU A 59 9.20 1.66 -11.99
N LEU A 60 8.14 2.44 -12.09
CA LEU A 60 7.41 2.59 -13.36
C LEU A 60 8.29 3.21 -14.44
N GLU A 61 9.06 4.24 -14.12
CA GLU A 61 10.04 4.81 -15.05
C GLU A 61 11.03 3.77 -15.53
N LYS A 62 11.60 2.98 -14.60
CA LYS A 62 12.52 1.88 -14.93
C LYS A 62 11.88 0.88 -15.89
N ILE A 63 10.68 0.35 -15.55
CA ILE A 63 9.97 -0.64 -16.38
C ILE A 63 9.68 -0.08 -17.78
N LEU A 64 9.15 1.15 -17.86
CA LEU A 64 8.82 1.78 -19.14
C LEU A 64 10.05 2.01 -20.01
N ARG A 65 11.20 2.41 -19.43
CA ARG A 65 12.46 2.59 -20.16
C ARG A 65 13.05 1.25 -20.61
N GLU A 66 13.08 0.24 -19.77
CA GLU A 66 13.57 -1.11 -20.11
C GLU A 66 12.79 -1.72 -21.28
N ASN A 67 11.52 -1.36 -21.45
CA ASN A 67 10.66 -1.82 -22.53
C ASN A 67 10.55 -0.83 -23.70
N ASN A 68 11.36 0.21 -23.75
CA ASN A 68 11.40 1.24 -24.81
C ASN A 68 10.06 1.92 -25.09
N CYS A 69 9.23 2.09 -24.07
CA CYS A 69 7.90 2.69 -24.18
C CYS A 69 7.64 3.83 -23.17
N PHE A 70 8.70 4.43 -22.63
CA PHE A 70 8.60 5.54 -21.70
C PHE A 70 7.89 6.74 -22.34
N SER A 71 6.92 7.28 -21.59
CA SER A 71 6.23 8.54 -21.85
C SER A 71 5.77 9.09 -20.51
N GLU A 72 5.96 10.37 -20.25
CA GLU A 72 5.51 11.04 -19.03
C GLU A 72 3.99 10.94 -18.88
N GLU A 73 3.24 11.09 -19.99
CA GLU A 73 1.79 10.98 -19.99
C GLU A 73 1.34 9.59 -19.54
N LYS A 74 1.93 8.53 -20.11
CA LYS A 74 1.66 7.14 -19.76
C LYS A 74 2.01 6.85 -18.31
N MET A 75 3.19 7.26 -17.86
CA MET A 75 3.63 7.08 -16.49
C MET A 75 2.67 7.77 -15.50
N ASN A 76 2.34 9.03 -15.75
CA ASN A 76 1.42 9.80 -14.91
C ASN A 76 0.01 9.20 -14.87
N TYR A 77 -0.46 8.66 -16.00
CA TYR A 77 -1.76 7.97 -16.06
C TYR A 77 -1.76 6.74 -15.13
N ILE A 78 -0.74 5.89 -15.24
CA ILE A 78 -0.62 4.66 -14.44
C ILE A 78 -0.47 5.00 -12.95
N LEU A 79 0.38 5.98 -12.62
CA LEU A 79 0.57 6.46 -11.24
C LEU A 79 -0.75 6.92 -10.62
N LYS A 80 -1.44 7.85 -11.27
CA LYS A 80 -2.71 8.40 -10.78
C LYS A 80 -3.76 7.32 -10.58
N LYS A 81 -3.88 6.41 -11.55
CA LYS A 81 -4.85 5.32 -11.48
C LYS A 81 -4.52 4.34 -10.35
N ARG A 82 -3.24 4.01 -10.15
CA ARG A 82 -2.79 3.16 -9.04
C ARG A 82 -3.11 3.78 -7.68
N ILE A 83 -2.80 5.06 -7.51
CA ILE A 83 -3.06 5.80 -6.26
C ILE A 83 -4.56 5.86 -6.01
N TRP A 84 -5.34 6.25 -7.01
CA TRP A 84 -6.80 6.31 -6.89
C TRP A 84 -7.41 4.96 -6.48
N CYS A 85 -7.01 3.84 -7.09
CA CYS A 85 -7.51 2.52 -6.70
C CYS A 85 -7.16 2.16 -5.25
N LYS A 86 -6.02 2.65 -4.73
CA LYS A 86 -5.66 2.46 -3.33
C LYS A 86 -6.50 3.35 -2.38
N GLU A 87 -6.80 4.57 -2.79
CA GLU A 87 -7.68 5.48 -2.05
C GLU A 87 -9.10 4.93 -1.96
N GLU A 88 -9.66 4.40 -3.08
CA GLU A 88 -10.99 3.79 -3.15
C GLU A 88 -11.17 2.66 -2.12
N ALA A 89 -10.13 1.89 -1.80
CA ALA A 89 -10.23 0.83 -0.81
C ALA A 89 -10.61 1.37 0.59
N PHE A 90 -10.27 2.61 0.92
CA PHE A 90 -10.65 3.25 2.17
C PHE A 90 -12.07 3.84 2.14
N GLU A 91 -12.65 4.04 0.97
CA GLU A 91 -14.06 4.45 0.81
C GLU A 91 -15.03 3.26 0.96
N HIS A 92 -14.52 2.02 0.85
CA HIS A 92 -15.29 0.78 0.94
C HIS A 92 -15.00 -0.02 2.22
N LEU A 93 -14.84 0.68 3.35
CA LEU A 93 -14.60 0.04 4.64
C LEU A 93 -15.78 -0.85 5.05
N HIS A 94 -15.46 -2.02 5.62
CA HIS A 94 -16.49 -2.80 6.31
C HIS A 94 -17.11 -1.97 7.44
N ILE A 95 -18.42 -2.03 7.54
CA ILE A 95 -19.23 -1.20 8.45
C ILE A 95 -18.79 -1.26 9.92
N GLU A 96 -18.21 -2.36 10.36
CA GLU A 96 -17.76 -2.57 11.74
C GLU A 96 -16.38 -1.98 12.07
N ILE A 97 -15.58 -1.59 11.08
CA ILE A 97 -14.18 -1.15 11.32
C ILE A 97 -14.12 0.09 12.21
N ILE A 98 -14.80 1.16 11.82
CA ILE A 98 -14.79 2.41 12.61
C ILE A 98 -15.44 2.24 13.97
N PRO A 99 -16.62 1.59 14.12
CA PRO A 99 -17.21 1.28 15.42
C PRO A 99 -16.26 0.50 16.33
N MET A 100 -15.58 -0.53 15.82
CA MET A 100 -14.59 -1.33 16.55
C MET A 100 -13.44 -0.47 17.07
N LEU A 101 -12.81 0.34 16.20
CA LEU A 101 -11.70 1.21 16.61
C LEU A 101 -12.12 2.23 17.65
N ARG A 102 -13.32 2.81 17.54
CA ARG A 102 -13.89 3.71 18.53
C ARG A 102 -14.14 3.02 19.87
N ALA A 103 -14.63 1.78 19.85
CA ALA A 103 -14.86 1.00 21.06
C ALA A 103 -13.53 0.71 21.79
N LEU A 104 -12.48 0.31 21.08
CA LEU A 104 -11.14 0.12 21.65
C LEU A 104 -10.62 1.41 22.31
N LYS A 105 -10.73 2.55 21.63
CA LYS A 105 -10.34 3.86 22.20
C LYS A 105 -11.13 4.21 23.47
N LYS A 106 -12.43 3.95 23.47
CA LYS A 106 -13.30 4.21 24.65
C LYS A 106 -12.88 3.39 25.86
N GLU A 107 -12.42 2.16 25.65
CA GLU A 107 -11.89 1.28 26.70
C GLU A 107 -10.45 1.63 27.12
N GLY A 108 -9.86 2.67 26.56
CA GLY A 108 -8.50 3.09 26.85
C GLY A 108 -7.40 2.15 26.29
N ILE A 109 -7.76 1.36 25.27
CA ILE A 109 -6.83 0.44 24.61
C ILE A 109 -6.06 1.21 23.53
N MET A 110 -4.73 1.16 23.57
CA MET A 110 -3.88 1.73 22.54
C MET A 110 -4.00 0.93 21.23
N ILE A 111 -3.99 1.62 20.11
CA ILE A 111 -4.12 1.02 18.79
C ILE A 111 -2.83 1.27 17.99
N GLY A 112 -2.13 0.19 17.63
CA GLY A 112 -0.96 0.23 16.76
C GLY A 112 -1.28 -0.27 15.36
N LEU A 113 -0.49 0.17 14.39
CA LEU A 113 -0.47 -0.33 13.02
C LEU A 113 0.94 -0.78 12.66
N ILE A 114 1.09 -2.03 12.18
CA ILE A 114 2.33 -2.51 11.56
C ILE A 114 1.97 -3.14 10.23
N SER A 115 2.32 -2.49 9.13
CA SER A 115 1.96 -2.96 7.79
C SER A 115 3.13 -2.99 6.82
N ASN A 116 3.26 -4.10 6.09
CA ASN A 116 4.09 -4.11 4.89
C ASN A 116 3.36 -3.36 3.79
N CYS A 117 4.00 -2.34 3.23
CA CYS A 117 3.39 -1.49 2.22
C CYS A 117 4.44 -0.88 1.28
N PHE A 118 3.99 -0.37 0.17
CA PHE A 118 4.77 0.34 -0.83
C PHE A 118 4.64 1.87 -0.65
N SER A 119 5.37 2.64 -1.46
CA SER A 119 5.37 4.11 -1.39
C SER A 119 3.97 4.73 -1.48
N GLU A 120 3.20 4.31 -2.49
CA GLU A 120 1.84 4.80 -2.72
C GLU A 120 0.88 4.37 -1.60
N GLU A 121 1.08 3.18 -1.05
CA GLU A 121 0.28 2.66 0.05
C GLU A 121 0.56 3.39 1.36
N SER A 122 1.84 3.65 1.68
CA SER A 122 2.22 4.46 2.84
C SER A 122 1.59 5.86 2.77
N MET A 123 1.64 6.49 1.60
CA MET A 123 1.04 7.80 1.39
C MET A 123 -0.49 7.78 1.60
N VAL A 124 -1.18 6.80 1.02
CA VAL A 124 -2.64 6.66 1.12
C VAL A 124 -3.06 6.34 2.55
N ILE A 125 -2.37 5.43 3.25
CA ILE A 125 -2.64 5.12 4.67
C ILE A 125 -2.60 6.39 5.52
N LYS A 126 -1.55 7.22 5.38
CA LYS A 126 -1.37 8.45 6.16
C LYS A 126 -2.44 9.50 5.93
N LYS A 127 -3.09 9.48 4.77
CA LYS A 127 -4.20 10.38 4.41
C LYS A 127 -5.58 9.81 4.72
N SER A 128 -5.66 8.52 5.07
CA SER A 128 -6.92 7.81 5.23
C SER A 128 -7.69 8.24 6.48
N ILE A 129 -8.99 7.99 6.47
CA ILE A 129 -9.88 8.19 7.62
C ILE A 129 -9.50 7.31 8.83
N LEU A 130 -8.74 6.23 8.63
CA LEU A 130 -8.29 5.33 9.69
C LEU A 130 -7.06 5.85 10.42
N TYR A 131 -6.21 6.64 9.75
CA TYR A 131 -4.92 7.07 10.32
C TYR A 131 -5.02 7.73 11.70
N PRO A 132 -6.01 8.61 11.98
CA PRO A 132 -6.14 9.25 13.30
C PRO A 132 -6.47 8.30 14.45
N PHE A 133 -6.85 7.05 14.19
CA PHE A 133 -7.13 6.08 15.24
C PHE A 133 -5.87 5.44 15.82
N PHE A 134 -4.75 5.47 15.11
CA PHE A 134 -3.52 4.81 15.55
C PHE A 134 -2.71 5.69 16.49
N ASP A 135 -2.28 5.11 17.61
CA ASP A 135 -1.38 5.74 18.58
C ASP A 135 0.10 5.54 18.17
N ALA A 136 0.39 4.47 17.44
CA ALA A 136 1.71 4.16 16.88
C ALA A 136 1.55 3.53 15.49
N VAL A 137 2.43 3.89 14.57
CA VAL A 137 2.40 3.41 13.19
C VAL A 137 3.80 3.05 12.74
N CYS A 138 3.98 1.81 12.25
CA CYS A 138 5.19 1.32 11.59
C CYS A 138 4.82 0.83 10.19
N LEU A 139 5.22 1.57 9.17
CA LEU A 139 5.02 1.22 7.77
C LEU A 139 6.36 0.79 7.17
N SER A 140 6.42 -0.41 6.59
CA SER A 140 7.68 -1.01 6.14
C SER A 140 8.45 -0.12 5.15
N PHE A 141 7.73 0.60 4.28
CA PHE A 141 8.33 1.55 3.34
C PHE A 141 9.09 2.67 4.06
N ASP A 142 8.52 3.21 5.13
CA ASP A 142 9.13 4.32 5.89
C ASP A 142 10.27 3.84 6.81
N GLU A 143 10.10 2.65 7.40
CA GLU A 143 11.05 2.09 8.37
C GLU A 143 12.27 1.42 7.71
N GLY A 144 12.21 1.11 6.42
CA GLY A 144 13.28 0.39 5.72
C GLY A 144 13.38 -1.10 6.04
N ILE A 145 12.44 -1.63 6.81
CA ILE A 145 12.36 -3.04 7.23
C ILE A 145 10.92 -3.53 7.07
N GLN A 146 10.75 -4.85 6.94
CA GLN A 146 9.43 -5.44 6.70
C GLN A 146 9.19 -6.67 7.55
N LYS A 147 7.92 -6.99 7.83
CA LYS A 147 7.55 -8.29 8.41
C LYS A 147 8.03 -9.42 7.49
N PRO A 148 8.59 -10.53 8.03
CA PRO A 148 8.60 -10.93 9.44
C PRO A 148 9.86 -10.52 10.23
N ASP A 149 10.64 -9.52 9.79
CA ASP A 149 11.80 -9.06 10.57
C ASP A 149 11.34 -8.60 11.96
N PRO A 150 11.90 -9.16 13.06
CA PRO A 150 11.48 -8.80 14.41
C PRO A 150 11.76 -7.33 14.77
N ALA A 151 12.65 -6.66 14.06
CA ALA A 151 12.97 -5.25 14.32
C ALA A 151 11.82 -4.29 13.98
N ILE A 152 10.80 -4.72 13.21
CA ILE A 152 9.63 -3.89 12.90
C ILE A 152 8.61 -3.87 14.04
N PHE A 153 8.69 -4.79 14.98
CA PHE A 153 7.83 -4.91 16.15
C PHE A 153 8.46 -4.20 17.36
#